data_48d23feb0fbcc7012c7fabc09cc15bf1
#
_entry.id   48d23feb0fbcc7012c7fabc09cc15bf1
#
_cell.length_a   1.000
_cell.length_b   1.000
_cell.length_c   1.000
_cell.angle_alpha   90.00
_cell.angle_beta   90.00
_cell.angle_gamma   90.00
#
_symmetry.space_group_name_H-M   'P 1'
#
loop_
_entity.id
_entity.type
_entity.pdbx_description
1 polymer ?
#
loop_
_entity_poly.entity_id
_entity_poly.type
_entity_poly.pdbx_seq_one_letter_code
_entity_poly.pdbx_strand_id
1 'polypeptide(L)'
;MELKLLLLSLGFLFISCSSCMPGDNNGEENGSENGSNTDPGDSETEFEYEWDKFPVPVSAGTGMKWELQSQSDDFNYTADSNNKGNFEKKWTDYYHANWSGPAPTIWQRDHISVSDGCLRIETSRPDDVKIVKVTSGDKEKMMPGTYTGCVTSKTRVVYPVYVEAYAKIANSTMASDVWMLSPDDTQEIDIIEAYGSDRVVGDDGHKFYGPDRIHLSHHVFIRDPFQDYQPTDPGSWYKDVNGTIWRNDFHRVGVYWKDPFNLEYYVDGKMVRRVSGKNIIDPNDFTKGTGLSKEMDIIINMEDQSWRAISG
;
A
#
# COMPACT_ATOMS: atom_id res chain seq x y z
N MET A 1 11.59 -2.50 5.33
CA MET A 1 10.95 -1.65 4.29
C MET A 1 10.68 -0.28 4.86
N GLU A 2 10.98 0.75 4.14
CA GLU A 2 10.70 2.14 4.51
C GLU A 2 9.67 2.70 3.53
N LEU A 3 8.66 3.43 4.01
CA LEU A 3 7.48 3.78 3.22
C LEU A 3 6.88 5.14 3.57
N LYS A 4 6.49 5.89 2.55
CA LYS A 4 5.53 7.01 2.62
C LYS A 4 4.34 6.67 1.73
N LEU A 5 3.13 6.88 2.21
CA LEU A 5 1.90 6.52 1.49
C LEU A 5 1.11 7.75 1.06
N LEU A 6 0.80 7.81 -0.22
CA LEU A 6 -0.07 8.83 -0.81
C LEU A 6 -1.35 8.16 -1.34
N LEU A 7 -2.49 8.61 -0.86
CA LEU A 7 -3.82 8.15 -1.26
C LEU A 7 -4.62 9.32 -1.84
N LEU A 8 -5.13 9.16 -3.04
CA LEU A 8 -5.93 10.18 -3.71
C LEU A 8 -7.22 9.57 -4.27
N SER A 9 -8.36 10.16 -3.98
CA SER A 9 -9.63 9.79 -4.59
C SER A 9 -10.12 10.84 -5.58
N LEU A 10 -10.97 10.41 -6.52
CA LEU A 10 -11.60 11.26 -7.50
C LEU A 10 -12.85 11.93 -6.88
N GLY A 11 -12.82 13.28 -6.69
CA GLY A 11 -13.97 14.03 -6.22
C GLY A 11 -14.80 14.62 -7.39
N PHE A 12 -16.13 14.56 -7.27
CA PHE A 12 -17.03 15.26 -8.20
C PHE A 12 -17.28 16.69 -7.71
N LEU A 13 -16.94 17.68 -8.52
CA LEU A 13 -17.30 19.07 -8.25
C LEU A 13 -18.62 19.37 -8.95
N PHE A 14 -19.73 19.44 -8.25
CA PHE A 14 -20.95 20.05 -8.78
C PHE A 14 -20.77 21.56 -8.78
N ILE A 15 -20.57 22.16 -9.97
CA ILE A 15 -20.65 23.61 -10.14
C ILE A 15 -22.12 23.95 -10.32
N SER A 16 -22.79 24.41 -9.28
CA SER A 16 -24.01 25.17 -9.45
C SER A 16 -23.64 26.57 -9.89
N CYS A 17 -23.91 26.91 -11.12
CA CYS A 17 -23.78 28.26 -11.63
C CYS A 17 -24.88 29.13 -11.00
N SER A 18 -24.54 29.93 -10.00
CA SER A 18 -25.34 31.08 -9.57
C SER A 18 -24.68 32.35 -10.08
N SER A 19 -25.24 32.89 -11.14
CA SER A 19 -24.96 34.25 -11.58
C SER A 19 -25.48 35.23 -10.56
N CYS A 20 -24.66 36.16 -10.08
CA CYS A 20 -25.09 37.54 -9.72
C CYS A 20 -23.89 38.47 -9.52
N MET A 21 -23.95 39.48 -10.23
CA MET A 21 -23.46 40.82 -10.41
C MET A 21 -22.64 41.49 -9.27
N PRO A 22 -21.84 42.50 -9.61
CA PRO A 22 -20.86 43.12 -8.71
C PRO A 22 -21.43 44.30 -7.95
N GLY A 23 -20.89 44.57 -6.79
CA GLY A 23 -21.18 45.78 -5.99
C GLY A 23 -19.94 46.24 -5.26
N ASP A 24 -19.66 47.49 -5.48
CA ASP A 24 -18.49 48.30 -5.12
C ASP A 24 -18.35 48.61 -3.62
N ASN A 25 -17.10 48.90 -3.28
CA ASN A 25 -16.53 49.98 -2.47
C ASN A 25 -16.45 49.97 -0.94
N ASN A 26 -15.17 50.13 -0.55
CA ASN A 26 -14.61 51.10 0.43
C ASN A 26 -14.87 50.97 1.92
N GLY A 27 -13.76 51.08 2.65
CA GLY A 27 -13.71 51.83 3.91
C GLY A 27 -12.88 51.21 5.03
N GLU A 28 -11.66 51.65 5.11
CA GLU A 28 -10.85 52.17 6.22
C GLU A 28 -10.93 51.55 7.63
N GLU A 29 -9.77 51.19 8.08
CA GLU A 29 -9.05 51.41 9.36
C GLU A 29 -9.86 51.64 10.66
N ASN A 30 -9.53 50.90 11.71
CA ASN A 30 -8.78 51.39 12.88
C ASN A 30 -8.60 50.30 13.94
N GLY A 31 -7.40 50.31 14.52
CA GLY A 31 -6.92 49.39 15.53
C GLY A 31 -7.54 49.60 16.95
N SER A 32 -7.31 48.62 17.77
CA SER A 32 -7.01 48.78 19.19
C SER A 32 -6.43 47.47 19.75
N GLU A 33 -5.28 47.62 20.37
CA GLU A 33 -4.61 46.65 21.21
C GLU A 33 -5.45 46.29 22.43
N ASN A 34 -5.44 44.99 22.84
CA ASN A 34 -5.11 44.66 24.23
C ASN A 34 -4.96 43.15 24.48
N GLY A 35 -3.81 42.81 25.01
CA GLY A 35 -3.63 41.99 26.20
C GLY A 35 -3.68 40.47 26.06
N SER A 36 -2.56 39.90 25.69
CA SER A 36 -1.83 38.88 26.47
C SER A 36 -2.63 37.86 27.28
N ASN A 37 -2.65 36.64 26.79
CA ASN A 37 -2.27 35.45 27.59
C ASN A 37 -1.84 34.37 26.61
N THR A 38 -0.55 34.26 26.37
CA THR A 38 0.07 33.15 25.69
C THR A 38 0.28 32.04 26.70
N ASP A 39 -0.60 31.06 26.66
CA ASP A 39 -0.28 29.70 27.06
C ASP A 39 0.77 29.19 26.06
N PRO A 40 1.86 28.56 26.48
CA PRO A 40 2.77 27.92 25.57
C PRO A 40 2.13 26.59 25.13
N GLY A 41 1.12 26.69 24.29
CA GLY A 41 0.53 25.59 23.58
C GLY A 41 1.49 25.11 22.52
N ASP A 42 1.68 23.84 22.45
CA ASP A 42 2.36 23.08 21.42
C ASP A 42 2.16 23.74 20.06
N SER A 43 3.20 24.35 19.53
CA SER A 43 3.25 24.66 18.13
C SER A 43 3.32 23.32 17.41
N GLU A 44 2.17 22.76 17.04
CA GLU A 44 2.12 21.83 15.93
C GLU A 44 2.77 22.57 14.77
N THR A 45 4.04 22.27 14.49
CA THR A 45 4.65 22.67 13.27
C THR A 45 3.78 22.09 12.18
N GLU A 46 3.06 22.94 11.47
CA GLU A 46 2.33 22.60 10.27
C GLU A 46 3.39 22.10 9.28
N PHE A 47 3.58 20.79 9.23
CA PHE A 47 4.49 20.17 8.27
C PHE A 47 3.86 20.38 6.90
N GLU A 48 4.57 21.12 6.04
CA GLU A 48 4.22 21.23 4.63
C GLU A 48 4.33 19.83 4.03
N TYR A 49 3.18 19.22 3.72
CA TYR A 49 3.14 17.89 3.13
C TYR A 49 3.90 17.91 1.80
N GLU A 50 4.78 16.95 1.58
CA GLU A 50 5.51 16.83 0.30
C GLU A 50 4.61 16.36 -0.86
N TRP A 51 3.30 16.27 -0.66
CA TRP A 51 2.31 15.81 -1.65
C TRP A 51 2.38 16.57 -2.97
N ASP A 52 2.62 17.88 -2.90
CA ASP A 52 2.71 18.75 -4.09
C ASP A 52 3.95 18.46 -4.94
N LYS A 53 4.97 17.83 -4.37
CA LYS A 53 6.16 17.36 -5.08
C LYS A 53 5.91 16.09 -5.89
N PHE A 54 4.83 15.39 -5.58
CA PHE A 54 4.45 14.12 -6.21
C PHE A 54 3.03 14.18 -6.76
N PRO A 55 2.81 14.90 -7.88
CA PRO A 55 1.49 15.02 -8.48
C PRO A 55 0.96 13.67 -8.93
N VAL A 56 -0.36 13.49 -8.90
CA VAL A 56 -1.01 12.30 -9.44
C VAL A 56 -0.70 12.20 -10.95
N PRO A 57 -0.14 11.08 -11.42
CA PRO A 57 0.32 10.97 -12.80
C PRO A 57 -0.82 10.80 -13.81
N VAL A 58 -2.04 10.58 -13.34
CA VAL A 58 -3.23 10.37 -14.17
C VAL A 58 -4.21 11.54 -14.03
N SER A 59 -4.77 11.99 -15.16
CA SER A 59 -5.80 13.04 -15.15
C SER A 59 -7.07 12.57 -14.45
N ALA A 60 -7.64 13.43 -13.63
CA ALA A 60 -8.94 13.20 -13.02
C ALA A 60 -10.10 13.20 -14.05
N GLY A 61 -9.87 13.77 -15.26
CA GLY A 61 -10.89 13.92 -16.29
C GLY A 61 -11.58 15.29 -16.27
N THR A 62 -12.40 15.53 -17.28
CA THR A 62 -13.08 16.83 -17.46
C THR A 62 -14.07 17.08 -16.33
N GLY A 63 -13.95 18.22 -15.64
CA GLY A 63 -14.82 18.62 -14.55
C GLY A 63 -14.57 17.89 -13.21
N MET A 64 -13.52 17.09 -13.14
CA MET A 64 -13.10 16.36 -11.93
C MET A 64 -11.74 16.84 -11.44
N LYS A 65 -11.48 16.66 -10.15
CA LYS A 65 -10.18 16.91 -9.52
C LYS A 65 -9.83 15.74 -8.61
N TRP A 66 -8.53 15.51 -8.45
CA TRP A 66 -8.04 14.64 -7.39
C TRP A 66 -8.17 15.35 -6.05
N GLU A 67 -8.56 14.61 -5.04
CA GLU A 67 -8.67 15.06 -3.66
C GLU A 67 -7.91 14.12 -2.74
N LEU A 68 -6.96 14.69 -1.96
CA LEU A 68 -6.17 13.93 -1.01
C LEU A 68 -7.09 13.34 0.08
N GLN A 69 -7.01 12.05 0.27
CA GLN A 69 -7.80 11.36 1.27
C GLN A 69 -7.17 11.47 2.66
N SER A 70 -8.00 11.52 3.69
CA SER A 70 -7.57 11.59 5.09
C SER A 70 -6.73 10.39 5.55
N GLN A 71 -6.80 9.27 4.82
CA GLN A 71 -5.96 8.08 5.02
C GLN A 71 -4.51 8.31 4.64
N SER A 72 -4.23 9.28 3.76
CA SER A 72 -2.86 9.60 3.34
C SER A 72 -1.99 9.89 4.55
N ASP A 73 -0.78 9.36 4.53
CA ASP A 73 0.16 9.51 5.63
C ASP A 73 1.58 9.71 5.09
N ASP A 74 2.24 10.75 5.53
CA ASP A 74 3.63 11.04 5.22
C ASP A 74 4.60 10.53 6.29
N PHE A 75 4.04 9.99 7.38
CA PHE A 75 4.80 9.45 8.52
C PHE A 75 5.77 10.46 9.17
N ASN A 76 5.47 11.76 9.11
CA ASN A 76 6.28 12.82 9.72
C ASN A 76 6.03 12.96 11.23
N TYR A 77 6.05 11.84 11.93
CA TYR A 77 5.93 11.74 13.38
C TYR A 77 6.77 10.55 13.88
N THR A 78 6.82 10.36 15.18
CA THR A 78 7.46 9.19 15.79
C THR A 78 6.40 8.29 16.42
N ALA A 79 6.50 6.98 16.18
CA ALA A 79 5.66 5.97 16.82
C ALA A 79 6.39 4.63 16.92
N ASP A 80 6.05 3.85 17.95
CA ASP A 80 6.48 2.48 18.15
C ASP A 80 5.40 1.66 18.89
N SER A 81 5.70 0.42 19.25
CA SER A 81 4.76 -0.45 19.95
C SER A 81 4.36 0.06 21.36
N ASN A 82 5.18 0.91 21.99
CA ASN A 82 4.93 1.48 23.31
C ASN A 82 4.20 2.83 23.24
N ASN A 83 4.41 3.58 22.15
CA ASN A 83 3.79 4.88 21.92
C ASN A 83 3.38 5.00 20.46
N LYS A 84 2.12 4.72 20.17
CA LYS A 84 1.57 4.73 18.82
C LYS A 84 1.20 6.13 18.31
N GLY A 85 0.86 7.07 19.20
CA GLY A 85 0.63 8.47 18.87
C GLY A 85 -0.31 8.68 17.67
N ASN A 86 0.19 9.41 16.65
CA ASN A 86 -0.58 9.69 15.44
C ASN A 86 -0.80 8.46 14.54
N PHE A 87 0.08 7.46 14.62
CA PHE A 87 -0.04 6.22 13.85
C PHE A 87 -1.40 5.55 14.09
N GLU A 88 -1.82 5.39 15.33
CA GLU A 88 -3.07 4.70 15.65
C GLU A 88 -4.35 5.43 15.21
N LYS A 89 -4.24 6.68 14.79
CA LYS A 89 -5.39 7.41 14.22
C LYS A 89 -5.78 6.87 12.85
N LYS A 90 -4.79 6.39 12.08
CA LYS A 90 -4.96 5.93 10.69
C LYS A 90 -4.71 4.44 10.50
N TRP A 91 -3.87 3.84 11.35
CA TRP A 91 -3.34 2.50 11.16
C TRP A 91 -3.59 1.59 12.36
N THR A 92 -3.65 0.30 12.08
CA THR A 92 -3.55 -0.78 13.05
C THR A 92 -2.21 -1.47 12.81
N ASP A 93 -1.48 -1.76 13.88
CA ASP A 93 -0.17 -2.43 13.86
C ASP A 93 -0.29 -3.95 13.78
N TYR A 94 -1.25 -4.43 13.03
CA TYR A 94 -1.51 -5.85 12.84
C TYR A 94 -2.36 -6.08 11.58
N TYR A 95 -2.42 -7.34 11.14
CA TYR A 95 -3.30 -7.76 10.05
C TYR A 95 -4.77 -7.61 10.44
N HIS A 96 -5.63 -7.30 9.49
CA HIS A 96 -7.07 -7.27 9.72
C HIS A 96 -7.56 -8.66 10.18
N ALA A 97 -8.69 -8.75 10.86
CA ALA A 97 -9.20 -9.98 11.45
C ALA A 97 -8.25 -10.74 12.43
N ASN A 98 -7.14 -10.10 12.85
CA ASN A 98 -6.16 -10.66 13.81
C ASN A 98 -5.52 -12.00 13.41
N TRP A 99 -5.40 -12.26 12.13
CA TRP A 99 -4.63 -13.41 11.65
C TRP A 99 -3.13 -13.23 11.96
N SER A 100 -2.45 -14.33 12.31
CA SER A 100 -1.06 -14.28 12.78
C SER A 100 0.02 -14.28 11.68
N GLY A 101 -0.39 -14.37 10.41
CA GLY A 101 0.47 -14.39 9.24
C GLY A 101 0.55 -15.75 8.54
N PRO A 102 0.96 -15.77 7.26
CA PRO A 102 1.21 -17.00 6.52
C PRO A 102 2.52 -17.63 6.99
N ALA A 103 2.46 -18.80 7.63
CA ALA A 103 3.68 -19.47 8.10
C ALA A 103 4.69 -19.64 6.96
N PRO A 104 6.01 -19.34 7.17
CA PRO A 104 6.67 -19.11 8.46
C PRO A 104 6.55 -17.69 9.02
N THR A 105 5.91 -16.75 8.34
CA THR A 105 5.65 -15.40 8.86
C THR A 105 4.85 -15.45 10.15
N ILE A 106 5.24 -14.63 11.12
CA ILE A 106 4.53 -14.39 12.37
C ILE A 106 4.50 -12.88 12.60
N TRP A 107 3.31 -12.27 12.52
CA TRP A 107 3.17 -10.83 12.74
C TRP A 107 3.50 -10.44 14.17
N GLN A 108 4.30 -9.39 14.31
CA GLN A 108 4.71 -8.82 15.60
C GLN A 108 4.51 -7.30 15.60
N ARG A 109 3.87 -6.78 16.64
CA ARG A 109 3.57 -5.35 16.76
C ARG A 109 4.81 -4.50 17.01
N ASP A 110 5.81 -5.05 17.65
CA ASP A 110 7.09 -4.40 17.97
C ASP A 110 8.07 -4.36 16.77
N HIS A 111 7.69 -4.95 15.64
CA HIS A 111 8.43 -4.88 14.38
C HIS A 111 7.94 -3.76 13.46
N ILE A 112 7.20 -2.80 14.02
CA ILE A 112 6.68 -1.63 13.33
C ILE A 112 7.12 -0.39 14.10
N SER A 113 7.70 0.57 13.39
CA SER A 113 8.03 1.88 13.94
C SER A 113 7.86 2.99 12.89
N VAL A 114 7.70 4.21 13.37
CA VAL A 114 7.71 5.41 12.53
C VAL A 114 8.78 6.34 13.07
N SER A 115 9.72 6.71 12.25
CA SER A 115 10.76 7.71 12.56
C SER A 115 11.36 8.30 11.29
N ASP A 116 11.92 9.49 11.38
CA ASP A 116 12.59 10.19 10.27
C ASP A 116 11.72 10.28 9.01
N GLY A 117 10.41 10.49 9.17
CA GLY A 117 9.46 10.59 8.08
C GLY A 117 9.18 9.28 7.34
N CYS A 118 9.42 8.14 7.97
CA CYS A 118 9.21 6.82 7.37
C CYS A 118 8.52 5.84 8.31
N LEU A 119 7.57 5.09 7.79
CA LEU A 119 7.15 3.82 8.37
C LEU A 119 8.23 2.77 8.11
N ARG A 120 8.65 2.08 9.16
CA ARG A 120 9.63 0.99 9.09
C ARG A 120 9.01 -0.33 9.51
N ILE A 121 9.23 -1.34 8.69
CA ILE A 121 8.89 -2.72 9.01
C ILE A 121 10.19 -3.50 9.09
N GLU A 122 10.41 -4.11 10.26
CA GLU A 122 11.58 -4.90 10.56
C GLU A 122 11.25 -6.40 10.49
N THR A 123 12.28 -7.20 10.33
CA THR A 123 12.18 -8.66 10.39
C THR A 123 13.26 -9.21 11.29
N SER A 124 12.94 -10.26 12.04
CA SER A 124 13.90 -10.92 12.90
C SER A 124 13.66 -12.43 12.99
N ARG A 125 14.73 -13.15 13.32
CA ARG A 125 14.69 -14.58 13.61
C ARG A 125 15.64 -14.85 14.77
N PRO A 126 15.22 -14.57 16.01
CA PRO A 126 16.03 -14.84 17.18
C PRO A 126 16.22 -16.34 17.39
N ASP A 127 17.23 -16.75 18.18
CA ASP A 127 17.57 -18.15 18.39
C ASP A 127 16.44 -18.97 19.02
N ASP A 128 15.58 -18.31 19.79
CA ASP A 128 14.43 -18.90 20.48
C ASP A 128 13.12 -18.74 19.69
N VAL A 129 13.19 -18.35 18.41
CA VAL A 129 12.01 -18.20 17.59
C VAL A 129 11.19 -19.49 17.55
N LYS A 130 9.87 -19.33 17.56
CA LYS A 130 8.93 -20.44 17.49
C LYS A 130 9.13 -21.26 16.23
N ILE A 131 9.21 -22.59 16.37
CA ILE A 131 9.15 -23.52 15.25
C ILE A 131 7.70 -23.65 14.79
N VAL A 132 7.46 -23.47 13.50
CA VAL A 132 6.13 -23.52 12.90
C VAL A 132 6.06 -24.56 11.79
N LYS A 133 4.86 -25.10 11.58
CA LYS A 133 4.57 -25.94 10.43
C LYS A 133 4.26 -25.05 9.22
N VAL A 134 5.01 -25.23 8.16
CA VAL A 134 4.83 -24.55 6.88
C VAL A 134 4.29 -25.53 5.86
N THR A 135 3.26 -25.14 5.14
CA THR A 135 2.61 -25.98 4.11
C THR A 135 2.54 -25.18 2.80
N SER A 136 2.91 -25.81 1.70
CA SER A 136 2.75 -25.27 0.35
C SER A 136 2.47 -26.39 -0.63
N GLY A 137 1.25 -26.43 -1.18
CA GLY A 137 0.74 -27.58 -1.92
C GLY A 137 0.83 -28.84 -1.06
N ASP A 138 1.39 -29.92 -1.60
CA ASP A 138 1.55 -31.20 -0.90
C ASP A 138 2.82 -31.28 -0.02
N LYS A 139 3.60 -30.19 0.05
CA LYS A 139 4.85 -30.15 0.84
C LYS A 139 4.58 -29.59 2.22
N GLU A 140 5.18 -30.22 3.23
CA GLU A 140 5.15 -29.75 4.62
C GLU A 140 6.56 -29.77 5.22
N LYS A 141 6.89 -28.76 6.04
CA LYS A 141 8.18 -28.66 6.72
C LYS A 141 8.02 -27.95 8.06
N MET A 142 8.66 -28.48 9.10
CA MET A 142 8.85 -27.76 10.38
C MET A 142 10.08 -26.87 10.25
N MET A 143 9.93 -25.57 10.50
CA MET A 143 11.03 -24.63 10.34
C MET A 143 10.87 -23.44 11.31
N PRO A 144 11.96 -22.70 11.60
CA PRO A 144 11.87 -21.48 12.37
C PRO A 144 10.91 -20.48 11.74
N GLY A 145 10.06 -19.88 12.55
CA GLY A 145 9.23 -18.76 12.16
C GLY A 145 10.08 -17.52 11.84
N THR A 146 9.47 -16.55 11.21
CA THR A 146 10.06 -15.24 10.92
C THR A 146 9.16 -14.17 11.50
N TYR A 147 9.64 -13.43 12.50
CA TYR A 147 8.93 -12.30 13.07
C TYR A 147 9.03 -11.10 12.13
N THR A 148 7.91 -10.43 11.87
CA THR A 148 7.85 -9.24 11.00
C THR A 148 6.62 -8.41 11.30
N GLY A 149 6.60 -7.14 10.86
CA GLY A 149 5.47 -6.24 11.04
C GLY A 149 4.42 -6.37 9.94
N CYS A 150 3.17 -6.08 10.31
CA CYS A 150 2.05 -5.89 9.39
C CYS A 150 1.21 -4.71 9.84
N VAL A 151 0.88 -3.83 8.92
CA VAL A 151 0.10 -2.61 9.15
C VAL A 151 -1.16 -2.67 8.29
N THR A 152 -2.31 -2.36 8.88
CA THR A 152 -3.60 -2.28 8.16
C THR A 152 -4.22 -0.91 8.36
N SER A 153 -4.75 -0.32 7.29
CA SER A 153 -5.48 0.95 7.36
C SER A 153 -6.78 0.80 8.16
N LYS A 154 -7.16 1.86 8.90
CA LYS A 154 -8.43 1.89 9.64
C LYS A 154 -9.62 2.29 8.78
N THR A 155 -9.36 2.86 7.63
CA THR A 155 -10.38 3.23 6.65
C THR A 155 -10.13 2.50 5.35
N ARG A 156 -11.17 2.00 4.74
CA ARG A 156 -11.12 1.31 3.47
C ARG A 156 -11.21 2.26 2.30
N VAL A 157 -10.71 1.80 1.18
CA VAL A 157 -10.79 2.50 -0.11
C VAL A 157 -11.60 1.70 -1.10
N VAL A 158 -12.20 2.38 -2.06
CA VAL A 158 -12.93 1.80 -3.19
C VAL A 158 -12.78 2.70 -4.42
N TYR A 159 -12.88 2.13 -5.59
CA TYR A 159 -12.80 2.89 -6.84
C TYR A 159 -13.86 4.02 -6.93
N PRO A 160 -13.59 5.11 -7.68
CA PRO A 160 -12.34 5.43 -8.34
C PRO A 160 -11.34 6.01 -7.33
N VAL A 161 -10.17 5.39 -7.23
CA VAL A 161 -9.12 5.82 -6.30
C VAL A 161 -7.72 5.60 -6.90
N TYR A 162 -6.80 6.51 -6.64
CA TYR A 162 -5.38 6.34 -6.88
C TYR A 162 -4.67 6.10 -5.55
N VAL A 163 -4.02 4.95 -5.41
CA VAL A 163 -3.24 4.59 -4.22
C VAL A 163 -1.79 4.47 -4.63
N GLU A 164 -0.92 5.19 -3.96
CA GLU A 164 0.52 5.20 -4.26
C GLU A 164 1.33 5.12 -2.97
N ALA A 165 2.40 4.33 -3.02
CA ALA A 165 3.42 4.26 -2.00
C ALA A 165 4.74 4.80 -2.52
N TYR A 166 5.42 5.65 -1.73
CA TYR A 166 6.82 6.01 -1.93
C TYR A 166 7.65 5.13 -1.01
N ALA A 167 8.22 4.07 -1.57
CA ALA A 167 8.75 2.94 -0.82
C ALA A 167 10.17 2.57 -1.23
N LYS A 168 10.94 2.10 -0.24
CA LYS A 168 12.21 1.41 -0.45
C LYS A 168 12.07 -0.01 0.10
N ILE A 169 12.18 -0.99 -0.79
CA ILE A 169 12.04 -2.40 -0.44
C ILE A 169 13.27 -2.91 0.32
N ALA A 170 13.08 -3.97 1.10
CA ALA A 170 14.16 -4.56 1.88
C ALA A 170 15.12 -5.36 1.00
N ASN A 171 16.41 -5.39 1.34
CA ASN A 171 17.37 -6.35 0.78
C ASN A 171 17.16 -7.72 1.45
N SER A 172 16.09 -8.39 1.06
CA SER A 172 15.64 -9.66 1.65
C SER A 172 15.06 -10.58 0.59
N THR A 173 15.07 -11.89 0.86
CA THR A 173 14.33 -12.90 0.10
C THR A 173 12.85 -12.91 0.42
N MET A 174 12.44 -12.20 1.46
CA MET A 174 11.04 -12.00 1.83
C MET A 174 10.37 -10.99 0.89
N ALA A 175 9.09 -11.12 0.68
CA ALA A 175 8.30 -10.13 0.00
C ALA A 175 8.23 -8.83 0.82
N SER A 176 8.36 -7.69 0.16
CA SER A 176 8.01 -6.37 0.69
C SER A 176 6.74 -5.96 -0.02
N ASP A 177 5.65 -5.76 0.75
CA ASP A 177 4.32 -5.70 0.20
C ASP A 177 3.58 -4.42 0.58
N VAL A 178 2.92 -3.84 -0.42
CA VAL A 178 1.87 -2.83 -0.27
C VAL A 178 0.71 -3.27 -1.16
N TRP A 179 -0.40 -3.59 -0.56
CA TRP A 179 -1.51 -4.21 -1.24
C TRP A 179 -2.85 -3.82 -0.63
N MET A 180 -3.92 -4.16 -1.29
CA MET A 180 -5.28 -3.90 -0.81
C MET A 180 -6.07 -5.19 -0.80
N LEU A 181 -6.86 -5.42 0.25
CA LEU A 181 -7.63 -6.64 0.43
C LEU A 181 -9.04 -6.33 0.94
N SER A 182 -10.03 -6.98 0.35
CA SER A 182 -11.41 -6.91 0.85
C SER A 182 -11.54 -7.59 2.22
N PRO A 183 -12.46 -7.12 3.10
CA PRO A 183 -12.61 -7.66 4.45
C PRO A 183 -12.97 -9.14 4.54
N ASP A 184 -13.49 -9.70 3.46
CA ASP A 184 -13.84 -11.13 3.34
C ASP A 184 -12.77 -11.92 2.59
N ASP A 185 -11.59 -11.32 2.36
CA ASP A 185 -10.42 -11.92 1.73
C ASP A 185 -10.69 -12.50 0.33
N THR A 186 -11.62 -11.91 -0.44
CA THR A 186 -12.00 -12.46 -1.75
C THR A 186 -11.56 -11.62 -2.94
N GLN A 187 -11.11 -10.39 -2.73
CA GLN A 187 -10.61 -9.49 -3.77
C GLN A 187 -9.37 -8.76 -3.27
N GLU A 188 -8.34 -8.72 -4.09
CA GLU A 188 -7.03 -8.18 -3.75
C GLU A 188 -6.44 -7.38 -4.91
N ILE A 189 -5.66 -6.33 -4.60
CA ILE A 189 -4.88 -5.57 -5.58
C ILE A 189 -3.49 -5.35 -4.99
N ASP A 190 -2.46 -5.86 -5.69
CA ASP A 190 -1.05 -5.74 -5.29
C ASP A 190 -0.42 -4.52 -5.95
N ILE A 191 -0.05 -3.54 -5.13
CA ILE A 191 0.63 -2.32 -5.58
C ILE A 191 2.14 -2.57 -5.62
N ILE A 192 2.67 -3.20 -4.60
CA ILE A 192 4.05 -3.66 -4.51
C ILE A 192 4.02 -5.07 -3.94
N GLU A 193 4.61 -6.02 -4.67
CA GLU A 193 5.11 -7.27 -4.16
C GLU A 193 6.53 -7.41 -4.71
N ALA A 194 7.56 -7.29 -3.85
CA ALA A 194 8.93 -7.18 -4.34
C ALA A 194 9.94 -7.88 -3.43
N TYR A 195 10.92 -8.52 -4.06
CA TYR A 195 11.95 -9.34 -3.42
C TYR A 195 13.33 -8.74 -3.68
N GLY A 196 13.89 -8.07 -2.68
CA GLY A 196 15.08 -7.24 -2.89
C GLY A 196 16.41 -7.96 -2.81
N SER A 197 16.48 -9.27 -2.54
CA SER A 197 17.75 -10.01 -2.45
C SER A 197 18.31 -10.36 -3.82
N ASP A 198 19.65 -10.34 -3.95
CA ASP A 198 20.35 -10.95 -5.09
C ASP A 198 20.30 -12.48 -5.04
N ARG A 199 19.99 -13.05 -3.87
CA ARG A 199 19.85 -14.49 -3.70
C ARG A 199 18.48 -14.91 -4.23
N VAL A 200 18.48 -15.66 -5.31
CA VAL A 200 17.29 -16.38 -5.77
C VAL A 200 17.07 -17.56 -4.83
N VAL A 201 15.90 -17.61 -4.20
CA VAL A 201 15.50 -18.74 -3.34
C VAL A 201 14.63 -19.67 -4.15
N GLY A 202 15.00 -20.95 -4.17
CA GLY A 202 14.28 -22.00 -4.88
C GLY A 202 14.91 -22.38 -6.22
N ASP A 203 14.87 -23.67 -6.50
CA ASP A 203 15.48 -24.29 -7.69
C ASP A 203 14.44 -24.54 -8.81
N ASP A 204 13.25 -24.00 -8.66
CA ASP A 204 12.11 -24.27 -9.54
C ASP A 204 12.00 -23.34 -10.75
N GLY A 205 13.10 -22.65 -11.07
CA GLY A 205 13.19 -21.77 -12.23
C GLY A 205 12.42 -20.46 -12.09
N HIS A 206 12.10 -20.03 -10.87
CA HIS A 206 11.51 -18.72 -10.60
C HIS A 206 12.46 -17.58 -10.99
N LYS A 207 12.57 -17.35 -12.28
CA LYS A 207 13.37 -16.27 -12.89
C LYS A 207 12.81 -14.87 -12.58
N PHE A 208 11.70 -14.79 -11.86
CA PHE A 208 10.95 -13.55 -11.69
C PHE A 208 11.18 -12.87 -10.33
N TYR A 209 11.80 -13.54 -9.37
CA TYR A 209 11.96 -13.05 -8.01
C TYR A 209 13.36 -12.49 -7.77
N GLY A 210 13.64 -11.37 -8.37
CA GLY A 210 14.91 -10.67 -8.21
C GLY A 210 14.72 -9.19 -7.88
N PRO A 211 15.79 -8.51 -7.44
CA PRO A 211 15.70 -7.12 -6.97
C PRO A 211 15.42 -6.11 -8.09
N ASP A 212 15.41 -6.56 -9.34
CA ASP A 212 15.15 -5.77 -10.55
C ASP A 212 13.69 -5.80 -11.01
N ARG A 213 12.79 -6.38 -10.19
CA ARG A 213 11.37 -6.57 -10.55
C ARG A 213 10.45 -6.19 -9.41
N ILE A 214 9.25 -5.71 -9.79
CA ILE A 214 8.10 -5.48 -8.90
C ILE A 214 6.92 -6.22 -9.50
N HIS A 215 6.23 -7.02 -8.72
CA HIS A 215 4.97 -7.64 -9.12
C HIS A 215 3.84 -6.65 -8.92
N LEU A 216 3.08 -6.41 -9.99
CA LEU A 216 1.94 -5.50 -10.08
C LEU A 216 0.74 -6.33 -10.51
N SER A 217 -0.10 -6.73 -9.57
CA SER A 217 -1.10 -7.77 -9.81
C SER A 217 -2.42 -7.52 -9.11
N HIS A 218 -3.31 -8.48 -9.22
CA HIS A 218 -4.54 -8.58 -8.45
C HIS A 218 -4.91 -10.05 -8.31
N HIS A 219 -5.73 -10.35 -7.30
CA HIS A 219 -6.31 -11.66 -7.12
C HIS A 219 -7.82 -11.60 -6.96
N VAL A 220 -8.47 -12.69 -7.36
CA VAL A 220 -9.87 -12.96 -7.06
C VAL A 220 -9.98 -14.38 -6.50
N PHE A 221 -10.59 -14.52 -5.32
CA PHE A 221 -10.60 -15.78 -4.60
C PHE A 221 -12.02 -16.34 -4.41
N ILE A 222 -12.10 -17.69 -4.41
CA ILE A 222 -13.14 -18.45 -3.72
C ILE A 222 -12.49 -19.03 -2.47
N ARG A 223 -13.07 -18.82 -1.30
CA ARG A 223 -12.48 -19.27 -0.03
C ARG A 223 -12.81 -20.70 0.35
N ASP A 224 -13.95 -21.21 -0.08
CA ASP A 224 -14.36 -22.58 0.20
C ASP A 224 -15.13 -23.21 -0.98
N PRO A 225 -14.60 -24.25 -1.65
CA PRO A 225 -13.20 -24.68 -1.59
C PRO A 225 -12.26 -23.57 -2.13
N PHE A 226 -11.04 -23.50 -1.59
CA PHE A 226 -10.09 -22.45 -1.97
C PHE A 226 -9.73 -22.53 -3.46
N GLN A 227 -9.91 -21.41 -4.14
CA GLN A 227 -9.48 -21.18 -5.51
C GLN A 227 -8.92 -19.77 -5.61
N ASP A 228 -7.87 -19.61 -6.37
CA ASP A 228 -7.19 -18.35 -6.61
C ASP A 228 -7.07 -18.11 -8.11
N TYR A 229 -7.42 -16.91 -8.54
CA TYR A 229 -7.09 -16.40 -9.84
C TYR A 229 -6.16 -15.20 -9.70
N GLN A 230 -5.01 -15.28 -10.36
CA GLN A 230 -4.03 -14.22 -10.52
C GLN A 230 -3.60 -14.16 -12.00
N PRO A 231 -3.42 -12.99 -12.60
CA PRO A 231 -2.84 -12.88 -13.93
C PRO A 231 -1.41 -13.46 -13.97
N THR A 232 -1.15 -14.31 -14.95
CA THR A 232 0.16 -14.96 -15.13
C THR A 232 0.95 -14.39 -16.30
N ASP A 233 0.49 -13.28 -16.89
CA ASP A 233 1.20 -12.65 -17.99
C ASP A 233 2.54 -12.04 -17.51
N PRO A 234 3.61 -12.11 -18.34
CA PRO A 234 4.92 -11.60 -17.95
C PRO A 234 4.96 -10.12 -17.60
N GLY A 235 3.98 -9.33 -18.05
CA GLY A 235 3.86 -7.91 -17.75
C GLY A 235 3.46 -7.62 -16.31
N SER A 236 2.99 -8.62 -15.54
CA SER A 236 2.75 -8.46 -14.09
C SER A 236 4.06 -8.27 -13.32
N TRP A 237 5.16 -8.82 -13.80
CA TRP A 237 6.50 -8.65 -13.23
C TRP A 237 7.25 -7.51 -13.91
N TYR A 238 6.92 -6.30 -13.53
CA TYR A 238 7.51 -5.11 -14.13
C TYR A 238 9.02 -5.04 -13.89
N LYS A 239 9.75 -4.83 -14.96
CA LYS A 239 11.18 -4.54 -14.99
C LYS A 239 11.41 -3.31 -15.86
N ASP A 240 12.13 -2.35 -15.34
CA ASP A 240 12.47 -1.16 -16.09
C ASP A 240 13.58 -1.47 -17.13
N VAL A 241 13.62 -0.69 -18.19
CA VAL A 241 14.58 -0.86 -19.29
C VAL A 241 16.03 -0.56 -18.88
N ASN A 242 16.23 0.20 -17.80
CA ASN A 242 17.54 0.58 -17.28
C ASN A 242 18.10 -0.47 -16.31
N GLY A 243 17.31 -1.48 -15.94
CA GLY A 243 17.69 -2.48 -14.97
C GLY A 243 17.75 -1.95 -13.54
N THR A 244 16.82 -1.11 -13.18
CA THR A 244 16.69 -0.56 -11.83
C THR A 244 16.67 -1.66 -10.78
N ILE A 245 17.47 -1.49 -9.72
CA ILE A 245 17.50 -2.34 -8.54
C ILE A 245 16.67 -1.66 -7.45
N TRP A 246 15.44 -2.08 -7.29
CA TRP A 246 14.39 -1.40 -6.53
C TRP A 246 14.68 -1.21 -5.04
N ARG A 247 15.58 -2.01 -4.47
CA ARG A 247 16.03 -1.85 -3.08
C ARG A 247 17.04 -0.70 -2.87
N ASN A 248 17.62 -0.16 -3.94
CA ASN A 248 18.71 0.81 -3.79
C ASN A 248 18.20 2.19 -3.39
N ASP A 249 16.97 2.52 -3.77
CA ASP A 249 16.39 3.84 -3.52
C ASP A 249 14.89 3.75 -3.26
N PHE A 250 14.27 4.88 -2.91
CA PHE A 250 12.83 5.03 -2.84
C PHE A 250 12.25 5.20 -4.24
N HIS A 251 11.16 4.50 -4.49
CA HIS A 251 10.40 4.56 -5.73
C HIS A 251 8.92 4.76 -5.46
N ARG A 252 8.25 5.51 -6.32
CA ARG A 252 6.80 5.68 -6.29
C ARG A 252 6.15 4.54 -7.05
N VAL A 253 5.33 3.76 -6.40
CA VAL A 253 4.55 2.70 -7.04
C VAL A 253 3.09 2.87 -6.68
N GLY A 254 2.24 2.96 -7.67
CA GLY A 254 0.82 3.22 -7.46
C GLY A 254 -0.09 2.49 -8.41
N VAL A 255 -1.37 2.41 -8.03
CA VAL A 255 -2.45 1.87 -8.84
C VAL A 255 -3.60 2.87 -8.92
N TYR A 256 -4.09 3.14 -10.11
CA TYR A 256 -5.38 3.75 -10.35
C TYR A 256 -6.42 2.64 -10.50
N TRP A 257 -7.14 2.39 -9.44
CA TRP A 257 -8.33 1.53 -9.46
C TRP A 257 -9.51 2.36 -9.95
N LYS A 258 -9.73 2.31 -11.25
CA LYS A 258 -10.65 3.19 -11.96
C LYS A 258 -12.10 2.76 -11.81
N ASP A 259 -12.35 1.48 -11.94
CA ASP A 259 -13.64 0.81 -11.80
C ASP A 259 -13.41 -0.70 -11.59
N PRO A 260 -14.46 -1.53 -11.39
CA PRO A 260 -14.29 -2.95 -11.09
C PRO A 260 -13.50 -3.78 -12.10
N PHE A 261 -13.30 -3.28 -13.29
CA PHE A 261 -12.67 -4.02 -14.39
C PHE A 261 -11.49 -3.27 -15.02
N ASN A 262 -11.01 -2.19 -14.38
CA ASN A 262 -9.93 -1.39 -14.94
C ASN A 262 -8.94 -0.94 -13.85
N LEU A 263 -7.69 -1.43 -13.96
CA LEU A 263 -6.54 -1.03 -13.16
C LEU A 263 -5.46 -0.46 -14.06
N GLU A 264 -4.80 0.61 -13.61
CA GLU A 264 -3.63 1.19 -14.26
C GLU A 264 -2.52 1.33 -13.20
N TYR A 265 -1.38 0.68 -13.43
CA TYR A 265 -0.24 0.73 -12.53
C TYR A 265 0.79 1.74 -13.00
N TYR A 266 1.35 2.47 -12.04
CA TYR A 266 2.31 3.53 -12.26
C TYR A 266 3.58 3.28 -11.44
N VAL A 267 4.73 3.54 -12.06
CA VAL A 267 6.03 3.52 -11.37
C VAL A 267 6.75 4.81 -11.70
N ASP A 268 7.20 5.53 -10.68
CA ASP A 268 7.85 6.85 -10.78
C ASP A 268 7.09 7.81 -11.72
N GLY A 269 5.76 7.87 -11.55
CA GLY A 269 4.87 8.74 -12.30
C GLY A 269 4.55 8.29 -13.74
N LYS A 270 5.03 7.13 -14.19
CA LYS A 270 4.77 6.60 -15.53
C LYS A 270 3.85 5.40 -15.47
N MET A 271 2.84 5.36 -16.33
CA MET A 271 2.01 4.17 -16.49
C MET A 271 2.84 3.04 -17.11
N VAL A 272 2.96 1.93 -16.41
CA VAL A 272 3.76 0.78 -16.82
C VAL A 272 2.93 -0.46 -17.16
N ARG A 273 1.70 -0.54 -16.63
CA ARG A 273 0.80 -1.67 -16.85
C ARG A 273 -0.66 -1.21 -16.84
N ARG A 274 -1.46 -1.77 -17.74
CA ARG A 274 -2.93 -1.65 -17.74
C ARG A 274 -3.54 -3.04 -17.75
N VAL A 275 -4.50 -3.25 -16.86
CA VAL A 275 -5.31 -4.47 -16.78
C VAL A 275 -6.76 -4.06 -16.98
N SER A 276 -7.42 -4.58 -18.01
CA SER A 276 -8.73 -4.08 -18.40
C SER A 276 -9.63 -5.18 -18.95
N GLY A 277 -10.89 -5.14 -18.50
CA GLY A 277 -11.96 -6.02 -18.96
C GLY A 277 -12.17 -7.26 -18.11
N LYS A 278 -13.42 -7.74 -18.10
CA LYS A 278 -13.84 -8.89 -17.29
C LYS A 278 -12.97 -10.12 -17.50
N ASN A 279 -12.61 -10.43 -18.74
CA ASN A 279 -11.84 -11.62 -19.10
C ASN A 279 -10.38 -11.57 -18.63
N ILE A 280 -9.90 -10.42 -18.12
CA ILE A 280 -8.55 -10.25 -17.58
C ILE A 280 -8.62 -10.10 -16.06
N ILE A 281 -9.62 -9.37 -15.54
CA ILE A 281 -9.79 -9.16 -14.10
C ILE A 281 -10.33 -10.42 -13.41
N ASP A 282 -11.32 -11.07 -14.02
CA ASP A 282 -12.00 -12.23 -13.42
C ASP A 282 -12.50 -13.18 -14.51
N PRO A 283 -11.59 -13.89 -15.23
CA PRO A 283 -11.96 -14.80 -16.31
C PRO A 283 -12.78 -16.00 -15.83
N ASN A 284 -12.63 -16.36 -14.55
CA ASN A 284 -13.30 -17.50 -13.93
C ASN A 284 -14.68 -17.13 -13.37
N ASP A 285 -15.09 -15.86 -13.46
CA ASP A 285 -16.35 -15.34 -12.94
C ASP A 285 -16.55 -15.59 -11.42
N PHE A 286 -15.45 -15.59 -10.66
CA PHE A 286 -15.48 -15.79 -9.20
C PHE A 286 -16.26 -14.68 -8.49
N THR A 287 -16.27 -13.47 -9.06
CA THR A 287 -17.03 -12.32 -8.56
C THR A 287 -18.49 -12.30 -9.02
N LYS A 288 -18.94 -13.28 -9.81
CA LYS A 288 -20.28 -13.33 -10.41
C LYS A 288 -20.60 -12.06 -11.20
N GLY A 289 -19.63 -11.60 -11.97
CA GLY A 289 -19.76 -10.45 -12.87
C GLY A 289 -19.61 -9.08 -12.23
N THR A 290 -19.27 -8.99 -10.95
CA THR A 290 -19.09 -7.68 -10.27
C THR A 290 -17.67 -7.12 -10.39
N GLY A 291 -16.67 -7.96 -10.68
CA GLY A 291 -15.27 -7.57 -10.73
C GLY A 291 -14.72 -7.17 -9.35
N LEU A 292 -13.63 -6.42 -9.33
CA LEU A 292 -13.04 -5.86 -8.12
C LEU A 292 -13.91 -4.69 -7.64
N SER A 293 -14.92 -4.96 -6.83
CA SER A 293 -15.98 -4.00 -6.49
C SER A 293 -16.14 -3.76 -4.99
N LYS A 294 -15.40 -4.50 -4.15
CA LYS A 294 -15.50 -4.38 -2.69
C LYS A 294 -14.56 -3.32 -2.17
N GLU A 295 -14.97 -2.65 -1.09
CA GLU A 295 -14.04 -1.82 -0.32
C GLU A 295 -12.87 -2.66 0.17
N MET A 296 -11.65 -2.09 0.18
CA MET A 296 -10.44 -2.79 0.58
C MET A 296 -9.70 -2.05 1.68
N ASP A 297 -9.17 -2.80 2.64
CA ASP A 297 -8.16 -2.34 3.57
C ASP A 297 -6.82 -2.20 2.82
N ILE A 298 -6.00 -1.21 3.18
CA ILE A 298 -4.63 -1.10 2.69
C ILE A 298 -3.74 -1.81 3.69
N ILE A 299 -2.93 -2.74 3.21
CA ILE A 299 -2.05 -3.55 4.04
C ILE A 299 -0.61 -3.33 3.59
N ILE A 300 0.27 -3.19 4.57
CA ILE A 300 1.71 -2.96 4.37
C ILE A 300 2.45 -3.94 5.27
N ASN A 301 3.27 -4.80 4.69
CA ASN A 301 3.97 -5.82 5.45
C ASN A 301 5.24 -6.31 4.77
N MET A 302 5.92 -7.21 5.44
CA MET A 302 6.90 -8.11 4.84
C MET A 302 6.51 -9.54 5.10
N GLU A 303 6.62 -10.42 4.10
CA GLU A 303 6.23 -11.82 4.21
C GLU A 303 7.36 -12.78 3.86
N ASP A 304 7.60 -13.74 4.76
CA ASP A 304 8.31 -14.98 4.46
C ASP A 304 7.28 -15.99 3.95
N GLN A 305 7.08 -16.01 2.65
CA GLN A 305 5.98 -16.74 2.02
C GLN A 305 6.24 -18.25 2.03
N SER A 306 5.23 -19.06 2.36
CA SER A 306 5.34 -20.50 2.56
C SER A 306 5.93 -21.23 1.37
N TRP A 307 5.51 -20.90 0.15
CA TRP A 307 5.95 -21.55 -1.07
C TRP A 307 7.44 -21.29 -1.37
N ARG A 308 7.95 -20.13 -1.01
CA ARG A 308 9.39 -19.81 -1.12
C ARG A 308 10.20 -20.45 0.01
N ALA A 309 9.73 -20.37 1.24
CA ALA A 309 10.41 -20.89 2.41
C ALA A 309 10.60 -22.41 2.35
N ILE A 310 9.64 -23.16 1.77
CA ILE A 310 9.76 -24.61 1.57
C ILE A 310 10.75 -24.97 0.47
N SER A 311 10.88 -24.13 -0.54
CA SER A 311 11.74 -24.37 -1.71
C SER A 311 13.20 -24.01 -1.46
N GLY A 312 13.49 -23.20 -0.42
CA GLY A 312 14.82 -22.68 -0.08
C GLY A 312 15.69 -23.52 0.83
#